data_1fbbe623d9afe44e50302b470b3cad84
#
_entry.id   1fbbe623d9afe44e50302b470b3cad84
#
_cell.length_a   1.000
_cell.length_b   1.000
_cell.length_c   1.000
_cell.angle_alpha   90.00
_cell.angle_beta   90.00
_cell.angle_gamma   90.00
#
_symmetry.space_group_name_H-M   'P 1'
#
loop_
_entity.id
_entity.type
_entity.pdbx_description
1 polymer ?
#
loop_
_entity_poly.entity_id
_entity_poly.type
_entity_poly.pdbx_seq_one_letter_code
_entity_poly.pdbx_strand_id
1 'polypeptide(L)'
;MTKYKLLAIDIYEWCKKHDLWGDNTIYFDGKAWSNSEVWGTEEGKKIAEDLYEYEDMNPCDYFEYANPKTLSMSFEGGLNYVLNGHTRGWVKLEEQFGKLFEKYGLYYEMGYAWSLSAYEI
;
A
#
# COMPACT_ATOMS: atom_id res chain seq x y z
N MET A 1 -17.18 0.54 -7.49
CA MET A 1 -15.91 0.44 -6.72
C MET A 1 -14.90 -0.32 -7.55
N THR A 2 -13.72 0.27 -7.77
CA THR A 2 -12.69 -0.37 -8.59
C THR A 2 -12.05 -1.54 -7.83
N LYS A 3 -11.44 -2.47 -8.58
CA LYS A 3 -10.68 -3.56 -7.96
C LYS A 3 -9.48 -3.04 -7.16
N TYR A 4 -8.96 -1.87 -7.54
CA TYR A 4 -7.82 -1.26 -6.83
C TYR A 4 -8.25 -0.73 -5.46
N LYS A 5 -9.45 -0.19 -5.35
CA LYS A 5 -10.00 0.22 -4.07
C LYS A 5 -10.27 -0.99 -3.18
N LEU A 6 -10.81 -2.07 -3.74
CA LEU A 6 -11.04 -3.32 -3.00
C LEU A 6 -9.71 -3.89 -2.50
N LEU A 7 -8.68 -3.90 -3.34
CA LEU A 7 -7.35 -4.33 -2.95
C LEU A 7 -6.77 -3.44 -1.85
N ALA A 8 -6.92 -2.13 -1.96
CA ALA A 8 -6.44 -1.19 -0.95
C ALA A 8 -7.11 -1.46 0.42
N ILE A 9 -8.41 -1.75 0.43
CA ILE A 9 -9.13 -2.13 1.65
C ILE A 9 -8.53 -3.41 2.24
N ASP A 10 -8.32 -4.42 1.40
CA ASP A 10 -7.76 -5.71 1.85
C ASP A 10 -6.34 -5.53 2.41
N ILE A 11 -5.50 -4.71 1.77
CA ILE A 11 -4.15 -4.41 2.25
C ILE A 11 -4.21 -3.72 3.61
N TYR A 12 -5.05 -2.68 3.73
CA TYR A 12 -5.21 -1.96 4.99
C TYR A 12 -5.63 -2.90 6.13
N GLU A 13 -6.68 -3.70 5.91
CA GLU A 13 -7.20 -4.63 6.92
C GLU A 13 -6.17 -5.69 7.31
N TRP A 14 -5.47 -6.26 6.33
CA TRP A 14 -4.42 -7.25 6.57
C TRP A 14 -3.25 -6.63 7.37
N CYS A 15 -2.82 -5.44 7.00
CA CYS A 15 -1.75 -4.74 7.71
C CYS A 15 -2.16 -4.38 9.14
N LYS A 16 -3.41 -3.96 9.35
CA LYS A 16 -3.91 -3.68 10.71
C LYS A 16 -3.93 -4.95 11.55
N LYS A 17 -4.37 -6.06 10.97
CA LYS A 17 -4.41 -7.36 11.66
C LYS A 17 -3.03 -7.82 12.13
N HIS A 18 -2.00 -7.53 11.34
CA HIS A 18 -0.63 -7.97 11.64
C HIS A 18 0.25 -6.87 12.24
N ASP A 19 -0.34 -5.74 12.60
CA ASP A 19 0.37 -4.58 13.16
C ASP A 19 1.48 -4.07 12.21
N LEU A 20 1.15 -4.00 10.91
CA LEU A 20 2.08 -3.61 9.84
C LEU A 20 1.63 -2.36 9.08
N TRP A 21 0.60 -1.65 9.57
CA TRP A 21 0.06 -0.51 8.83
C TRP A 21 0.92 0.76 8.94
N GLY A 22 1.67 0.94 10.00
CA GLY A 22 2.45 2.16 10.21
C GLY A 22 3.42 2.48 9.06
N ASP A 23 3.49 3.76 8.69
CA ASP A 23 4.36 4.30 7.65
C ASP A 23 4.15 3.71 6.25
N ASN A 24 2.92 3.30 5.98
CA ASN A 24 2.51 2.87 4.65
C ASN A 24 1.68 3.95 3.96
N THR A 25 1.82 4.06 2.65
CA THR A 25 0.94 4.87 1.81
C THR A 25 0.53 4.03 0.60
N ILE A 26 -0.78 3.98 0.33
CA ILE A 26 -1.32 3.26 -0.82
C ILE A 26 -1.89 4.28 -1.80
N TYR A 27 -1.44 4.23 -3.05
CA TYR A 27 -1.89 5.11 -4.13
C TYR A 27 -2.77 4.31 -5.09
N PHE A 28 -4.00 4.77 -5.31
CA PHE A 28 -4.93 4.13 -6.23
C PHE A 28 -6.03 5.14 -6.63
N ASP A 29 -6.57 5.00 -7.84
CA ASP A 29 -7.69 5.83 -8.34
C ASP A 29 -7.49 7.35 -8.16
N GLY A 30 -6.26 7.83 -8.30
CA GLY A 30 -5.94 9.25 -8.11
C GLY A 30 -5.94 9.71 -6.67
N LYS A 31 -5.93 8.79 -5.72
CA LYS A 31 -5.99 9.04 -4.28
C LYS A 31 -4.79 8.43 -3.57
N ALA A 32 -4.58 8.83 -2.32
CA ALA A 32 -3.63 8.17 -1.44
C ALA A 32 -4.27 7.90 -0.09
N TRP A 33 -3.98 6.73 0.46
CA TRP A 33 -4.36 6.32 1.82
C TRP A 33 -3.10 6.21 2.68
N SER A 34 -3.13 6.86 3.83
CA SER A 34 -1.98 6.91 4.75
C SER A 34 -2.45 6.85 6.19
N ASN A 35 -1.54 6.49 7.09
CA ASN A 35 -1.79 6.58 8.53
C ASN A 35 -1.59 8.00 9.08
N SER A 36 -1.11 8.93 8.27
CA SER A 36 -0.84 10.30 8.69
C SER A 36 -2.07 11.19 8.52
N GLU A 37 -2.43 11.92 9.59
CA GLU A 37 -3.52 12.87 9.57
C GLU A 37 -3.21 14.11 8.73
N VAL A 38 -1.94 14.47 8.64
CA VAL A 38 -1.48 15.64 7.89
C VAL A 38 -0.37 15.24 6.92
N TRP A 39 -0.44 15.74 5.69
CA TRP A 39 0.58 15.57 4.67
C TRP A 39 1.01 16.94 4.17
N GLY A 40 2.18 17.39 4.61
CA GLY A 40 2.60 18.77 4.37
C GLY A 40 1.68 19.74 5.09
N THR A 41 0.92 20.55 4.34
CA THR A 41 -0.08 21.48 4.86
C THR A 41 -1.51 20.96 4.69
N GLU A 42 -1.69 19.79 4.04
CA GLU A 42 -3.01 19.23 3.81
C GLU A 42 -3.44 18.31 4.96
N GLU A 43 -4.71 18.43 5.34
CA GLU A 43 -5.32 17.50 6.29
C GLU A 43 -6.00 16.40 5.50
N GLY A 44 -5.75 15.14 5.89
CA GLY A 44 -6.41 14.00 5.30
C GLY A 44 -7.84 13.85 5.82
N LYS A 45 -8.71 13.29 4.99
CA LYS A 45 -10.05 12.92 5.41
C LYS A 45 -9.98 11.58 6.13
N LYS A 46 -10.34 11.56 7.41
CA LYS A 46 -10.39 10.33 8.19
C LYS A 46 -11.52 9.44 7.69
N ILE A 47 -11.18 8.21 7.25
CA ILE A 47 -12.16 7.24 6.76
C ILE A 47 -12.22 5.98 7.61
N ALA A 48 -11.21 5.73 8.42
CA ALA A 48 -11.18 4.62 9.38
C ALA A 48 -10.11 4.91 10.44
N GLU A 49 -9.91 4.00 11.38
CA GLU A 49 -8.86 4.14 12.40
C GLU A 49 -7.48 4.16 11.75
N ASP A 50 -6.71 5.21 12.01
CA ASP A 50 -5.37 5.42 11.44
C ASP A 50 -5.37 5.36 9.90
N LEU A 51 -6.49 5.75 9.27
CA LEU A 51 -6.62 5.76 7.82
C LEU A 51 -7.18 7.08 7.33
N TYR A 52 -6.38 7.82 6.58
CA TYR A 52 -6.72 9.13 6.04
C TYR A 52 -6.59 9.12 4.52
N GLU A 53 -7.55 9.74 3.85
CA GLU A 53 -7.60 9.81 2.39
C GLU A 53 -7.20 11.20 1.90
N TYR A 54 -6.37 11.20 0.85
CA TYR A 54 -5.92 12.41 0.15
C TYR A 54 -6.32 12.31 -1.32
N GLU A 55 -6.86 13.40 -1.87
CA GLU A 55 -7.27 13.49 -3.27
C GLU A 55 -6.14 13.99 -4.17
N ASP A 56 -6.31 13.79 -5.49
CA ASP A 56 -5.38 14.31 -6.51
C ASP A 56 -3.92 13.90 -6.28
N MET A 57 -3.71 12.63 -5.99
CA MET A 57 -2.41 12.08 -5.66
C MET A 57 -1.91 11.16 -6.78
N ASN A 58 -0.74 11.49 -7.33
CA ASN A 58 -0.07 10.65 -8.33
C ASN A 58 1.20 10.07 -7.71
N PRO A 59 1.34 8.74 -7.62
CA PRO A 59 2.52 8.13 -7.01
C PRO A 59 3.82 8.49 -7.74
N CYS A 60 3.77 8.79 -9.03
CA CYS A 60 4.93 9.18 -9.81
C CYS A 60 5.55 10.50 -9.34
N ASP A 61 4.81 11.32 -8.59
CA ASP A 61 5.34 12.55 -8.02
C ASP A 61 6.21 12.29 -6.79
N TYR A 62 6.19 11.06 -6.26
CA TYR A 62 6.83 10.71 -4.99
C TYR A 62 7.94 9.69 -5.13
N PHE A 63 7.85 8.78 -6.12
CA PHE A 63 8.89 7.78 -6.34
C PHE A 63 8.86 7.24 -7.78
N GLU A 64 10.02 6.73 -8.22
CA GLU A 64 10.15 6.08 -9.51
C GLU A 64 9.55 4.68 -9.49
N TYR A 65 9.29 4.12 -10.68
CA TYR A 65 8.71 2.79 -10.88
C TYR A 65 7.29 2.66 -10.34
N ALA A 66 6.62 3.78 -10.09
CA ALA A 66 5.22 3.78 -9.71
C ALA A 66 4.32 3.53 -10.92
N ASN A 67 3.15 2.93 -10.69
CA ASN A 67 2.15 2.71 -11.73
C ASN A 67 0.86 3.45 -11.37
N PRO A 68 0.62 4.66 -11.92
CA PRO A 68 -0.56 5.45 -11.59
C PRO A 68 -1.86 4.87 -12.13
N LYS A 69 -1.79 3.89 -13.04
CA LYS A 69 -2.96 3.25 -13.66
C LYS A 69 -3.51 2.10 -12.84
N THR A 70 -2.75 1.61 -11.89
CA THR A 70 -3.14 0.49 -11.03
C THR A 70 -3.09 0.91 -9.58
N LEU A 71 -2.29 0.21 -8.78
CA LEU A 71 -2.05 0.53 -7.39
C LEU A 71 -0.54 0.52 -7.16
N SER A 72 -0.04 1.51 -6.46
CA SER A 72 1.33 1.55 -5.99
C SER A 72 1.34 1.84 -4.51
N MET A 73 2.38 1.46 -3.79
CA MET A 73 2.50 1.82 -2.40
C MET A 73 3.95 2.00 -1.96
N SER A 74 4.12 2.80 -0.93
CA SER A 74 5.39 2.94 -0.23
C SER A 74 5.22 2.43 1.20
N PHE A 75 6.31 1.87 1.77
CA PHE A 75 6.28 1.28 3.10
C PHE A 75 7.67 1.39 3.73
N GLU A 76 7.78 2.21 4.77
CA GLU A 76 9.03 2.44 5.47
C GLU A 76 9.01 1.89 6.89
N GLY A 77 7.88 1.30 7.32
CA GLY A 77 7.71 0.71 8.63
C GLY A 77 7.84 -0.81 8.65
N GLY A 78 7.02 -1.47 9.44
CA GLY A 78 7.07 -2.93 9.66
C GLY A 78 6.94 -3.76 8.40
N LEU A 79 6.11 -3.34 7.46
CA LEU A 79 5.92 -4.07 6.19
C LEU A 79 7.21 -4.14 5.38
N ASN A 80 8.08 -3.13 5.46
CA ASN A 80 9.39 -3.14 4.80
C ASN A 80 10.22 -4.36 5.25
N TYR A 81 10.23 -4.64 6.53
CA TYR A 81 10.98 -5.78 7.07
C TYR A 81 10.41 -7.12 6.59
N VAL A 82 9.10 -7.22 6.47
CA VAL A 82 8.44 -8.43 5.98
C VAL A 82 8.79 -8.67 4.52
N LEU A 83 8.60 -7.67 3.66
CA LEU A 83 8.78 -7.83 2.22
C LEU A 83 10.25 -7.95 1.79
N ASN A 84 11.18 -7.56 2.65
CA ASN A 84 12.62 -7.69 2.39
C ASN A 84 13.27 -8.84 3.18
N GLY A 85 12.47 -9.68 3.83
CA GLY A 85 12.97 -10.87 4.50
C GLY A 85 13.74 -10.64 5.79
N HIS A 86 13.49 -9.51 6.48
CA HIS A 86 14.22 -9.13 7.69
C HIS A 86 13.47 -9.44 8.99
N THR A 87 12.35 -10.14 8.90
CA THR A 87 11.55 -10.46 10.08
C THR A 87 11.28 -11.96 10.16
N ARG A 88 11.17 -12.49 11.38
CA ARG A 88 10.88 -13.89 11.60
C ARG A 88 9.49 -14.22 11.06
N GLY A 89 9.38 -15.33 10.30
CA GLY A 89 8.11 -15.73 9.69
C GLY A 89 7.72 -14.93 8.46
N TRP A 90 8.65 -14.17 7.88
CA TRP A 90 8.37 -13.29 6.74
C TRP A 90 7.85 -14.05 5.51
N VAL A 91 8.30 -15.28 5.28
CA VAL A 91 7.89 -16.07 4.11
C VAL A 91 6.38 -16.26 4.07
N LYS A 92 5.80 -16.66 5.20
CA LYS A 92 4.36 -16.88 5.31
C LYS A 92 3.58 -15.58 5.17
N LEU A 93 4.06 -14.50 5.77
CA LEU A 93 3.42 -13.18 5.68
C LEU A 93 3.50 -12.63 4.25
N GLU A 94 4.63 -12.78 3.58
CA GLU A 94 4.79 -12.36 2.19
C GLU A 94 3.85 -13.13 1.27
N GLU A 95 3.71 -14.44 1.46
CA GLU A 95 2.77 -15.25 0.67
C GLU A 95 1.33 -14.78 0.86
N GLN A 96 0.93 -14.50 2.09
CA GLN A 96 -0.40 -13.97 2.38
C GLN A 96 -0.61 -12.62 1.71
N PHE A 97 0.38 -11.76 1.79
CA PHE A 97 0.33 -10.43 1.18
C PHE A 97 0.16 -10.53 -0.34
N GLY A 98 0.94 -11.38 -1.00
CA GLY A 98 0.84 -11.61 -2.44
C GLY A 98 -0.54 -12.12 -2.86
N LYS A 99 -1.16 -12.97 -2.06
CA LYS A 99 -2.49 -13.50 -2.34
C LYS A 99 -3.59 -12.44 -2.31
N LEU A 100 -3.40 -11.34 -1.60
CA LEU A 100 -4.34 -10.23 -1.65
C LEU A 100 -4.44 -9.66 -3.07
N PHE A 101 -3.30 -9.58 -3.76
CA PHE A 101 -3.23 -9.08 -5.14
C PHE A 101 -3.83 -10.11 -6.11
N GLU A 102 -3.48 -11.39 -5.96
CA GLU A 102 -3.95 -12.47 -6.83
C GLU A 102 -5.48 -12.59 -6.86
N LYS A 103 -6.14 -12.29 -5.76
CA LYS A 103 -7.60 -12.26 -5.64
C LYS A 103 -8.25 -11.37 -6.72
N TYR A 104 -7.54 -10.35 -7.17
CA TYR A 104 -8.04 -9.38 -8.16
C TYR A 104 -7.35 -9.52 -9.52
N GLY A 105 -6.64 -10.64 -9.74
CA GLY A 105 -5.94 -10.89 -11.00
C GLY A 105 -4.67 -10.05 -11.14
N LEU A 106 -4.05 -9.70 -10.03
CA LEU A 106 -2.87 -8.84 -9.98
C LEU A 106 -1.70 -9.56 -9.29
N TYR A 107 -0.51 -9.05 -9.52
CA TYR A 107 0.67 -9.37 -8.73
C TYR A 107 1.43 -8.06 -8.49
N TYR A 108 2.39 -8.06 -7.58
CA TYR A 108 3.17 -6.86 -7.34
C TYR A 108 4.65 -7.09 -7.67
N GLU A 109 5.32 -6.00 -8.05
CA GLU A 109 6.77 -5.96 -8.21
C GLU A 109 7.34 -4.85 -7.34
N MET A 110 8.48 -5.14 -6.71
CA MET A 110 9.20 -4.16 -5.92
C MET A 110 9.93 -3.19 -6.86
N GLY A 111 9.77 -1.89 -6.61
CA GLY A 111 10.57 -0.86 -7.27
C GLY A 111 11.85 -0.64 -6.47
N TYR A 112 11.70 0.02 -5.32
CA TYR A 112 12.75 0.09 -4.31
C TYR A 112 12.43 -0.89 -3.19
N ALA A 113 13.34 -1.06 -2.22
CA ALA A 113 13.09 -1.89 -1.05
C ALA A 113 11.86 -1.42 -0.25
N TRP A 114 11.44 -0.16 -0.43
CA TRP A 114 10.34 0.48 0.29
C TRP A 114 9.15 0.81 -0.61
N SER A 115 9.09 0.31 -1.83
CA SER A 115 7.99 0.60 -2.77
C SER A 115 7.63 -0.60 -3.63
N LEU A 116 6.37 -0.65 -4.05
CA LEU A 116 5.88 -1.66 -4.98
C LEU A 116 4.81 -1.08 -5.90
N SER A 117 4.55 -1.78 -6.99
CA SER A 117 3.43 -1.49 -7.88
C SER A 117 2.75 -2.77 -8.32
N ALA A 118 1.44 -2.70 -8.53
CA ALA A 118 0.64 -3.82 -8.98
C ALA A 118 0.58 -3.87 -10.50
N TYR A 119 0.55 -5.09 -11.04
CA TYR A 119 0.46 -5.34 -12.48
C TYR A 119 -0.54 -6.47 -12.74
N GLU A 120 -1.15 -6.47 -13.91
CA GLU A 120 -2.04 -7.53 -14.35
C GLU A 120 -1.26 -8.85 -14.55
N ILE A 121 -1.85 -9.94 -14.10
CA ILE A 121 -1.29 -11.28 -14.35
C ILE A 121 -1.43 -11.64 -15.82
#